data_be6cce459a41f87e1b03c9baeaaadd5b
#
_entry.id   be6cce459a41f87e1b03c9baeaaadd5b
#
_cell.length_a   1.000
_cell.length_b   1.000
_cell.length_c   1.000
_cell.angle_alpha   90.00
_cell.angle_beta   90.00
_cell.angle_gamma   90.00
#
_symmetry.space_group_name_H-M   'P 1'
#
loop_
_entity.id
_entity.type
_entity.pdbx_description
1 polymer ?
#
loop_
_entity_poly.entity_id
_entity_poly.type
_entity_poly.pdbx_seq_one_letter_code
_entity_poly.pdbx_strand_id
1 'polypeptide(L)'
;MKLSHYKHDSPFSYTLGATLSYELFKTSPDLIQRVFLRPDIKHGEDLTMILNELRQHKIDIIESIKAFNILNAKENCLLIAEFSKPSTFLNHDQNQPHIVLVNPSDAGNLGTIMRTAVAFGFHDLAIITPAVDPYDPKTIRASMGAIFHLNVEQFSSFDDYLQSGANSRTLYSFMLNSDAQTLESTIAPNHNYGLIFGNEASGLPSEFAQNTKAIYIPQSPEVDSLNLSIAVGIALHHFKNNS
;
A
#
# COMPACT_ATOMS: atom_id res chain seq x y z
N MET A 1 13.41 17.24 -17.40
CA MET A 1 12.03 16.84 -17.77
C MET A 1 11.05 17.90 -17.25
N LYS A 2 9.95 18.22 -17.98
CA LYS A 2 8.98 19.24 -17.54
C LYS A 2 8.10 18.65 -16.43
N LEU A 3 8.00 19.31 -15.28
CA LEU A 3 7.12 18.91 -14.20
C LEU A 3 5.65 18.98 -14.64
N SER A 4 4.86 17.95 -14.34
CA SER A 4 3.43 17.87 -14.64
C SER A 4 2.64 17.32 -13.46
N HIS A 5 1.32 17.53 -13.46
CA HIS A 5 0.44 16.83 -12.54
C HIS A 5 0.62 15.32 -12.66
N TYR A 6 0.43 14.61 -11.54
CA TYR A 6 0.43 13.17 -11.53
C TYR A 6 -0.65 12.60 -12.46
N LYS A 7 -0.31 11.52 -13.15
CA LYS A 7 -1.22 10.70 -13.95
C LYS A 7 -0.94 9.23 -13.67
N HIS A 8 -1.98 8.41 -13.70
CA HIS A 8 -1.89 6.97 -13.40
C HIS A 8 -0.83 6.24 -14.24
N ASP A 9 -0.80 6.51 -15.53
CA ASP A 9 0.14 5.93 -16.52
C ASP A 9 1.51 6.62 -16.56
N SER A 10 1.74 7.61 -15.69
CA SER A 10 3.07 8.22 -15.56
C SER A 10 4.06 7.21 -14.99
N PRO A 11 5.30 7.11 -15.52
CA PRO A 11 6.36 6.28 -14.93
C PRO A 11 6.90 6.90 -13.62
N PHE A 12 6.46 8.10 -13.25
CA PHE A 12 6.89 8.82 -12.05
C PHE A 12 5.72 9.07 -11.12
N SER A 13 6.04 9.20 -9.83
CA SER A 13 5.14 9.71 -8.83
C SER A 13 5.84 10.71 -7.90
N TYR A 14 5.12 11.20 -6.89
CA TYR A 14 5.56 12.27 -6.01
C TYR A 14 5.25 11.94 -4.55
N THR A 15 6.22 12.16 -3.67
CA THR A 15 5.95 12.27 -2.24
C THR A 15 5.63 13.73 -1.90
N LEU A 16 4.54 13.98 -1.19
CA LEU A 16 4.14 15.34 -0.81
C LEU A 16 4.36 15.55 0.69
N GLY A 17 5.57 15.95 1.07
CA GLY A 17 5.96 16.23 2.45
C GLY A 17 7.36 15.73 2.81
N ALA A 18 8.03 16.41 3.75
CA ALA A 18 9.40 16.09 4.15
C ALA A 18 9.54 14.66 4.72
N THR A 19 8.64 14.25 5.60
CA THR A 19 8.64 12.89 6.19
C THR A 19 8.53 11.80 5.13
N LEU A 20 7.61 11.94 4.17
CA LEU A 20 7.42 10.97 3.09
C LEU A 20 8.63 10.92 2.15
N SER A 21 9.19 12.09 1.82
CA SER A 21 10.37 12.18 0.96
C SER A 21 11.59 11.57 1.64
N TYR A 22 11.71 11.72 2.95
CA TYR A 22 12.79 11.13 3.72
C TYR A 22 12.61 9.62 3.90
N GLU A 23 11.37 9.13 4.05
CA GLU A 23 11.10 7.70 4.08
C GLU A 23 11.47 7.02 2.76
N LEU A 24 11.09 7.61 1.63
CA LEU A 24 11.54 7.15 0.31
C LEU A 24 13.07 7.16 0.19
N PHE A 25 13.72 8.24 0.65
CA PHE A 25 15.18 8.34 0.62
C PHE A 25 15.85 7.23 1.42
N LYS A 26 15.37 6.91 2.63
CA LYS A 26 15.94 5.85 3.46
C LYS A 26 15.78 4.45 2.87
N THR A 27 14.67 4.20 2.18
CA THR A 27 14.32 2.86 1.68
C THR A 27 14.79 2.62 0.25
N SER A 28 14.70 3.64 -0.61
CA SER A 28 14.91 3.50 -2.05
C SER A 28 15.48 4.78 -2.68
N PRO A 29 16.66 5.24 -2.26
CA PRO A 29 17.27 6.49 -2.74
C PRO A 29 17.48 6.50 -4.26
N ASP A 30 17.76 5.35 -4.87
CA ASP A 30 18.01 5.20 -6.30
C ASP A 30 16.78 5.47 -7.17
N LEU A 31 15.58 5.42 -6.59
CA LEU A 31 14.34 5.77 -7.30
C LEU A 31 14.17 7.28 -7.42
N ILE A 32 14.81 8.08 -6.56
CA ILE A 32 14.62 9.53 -6.54
C ILE A 32 15.28 10.18 -7.76
N GLN A 33 14.48 10.88 -8.54
CA GLN A 33 14.94 11.62 -9.71
C GLN A 33 15.44 13.02 -9.34
N ARG A 34 14.70 13.68 -8.47
CA ARG A 34 15.00 15.02 -7.94
C ARG A 34 14.07 15.36 -6.78
N VAL A 35 14.47 16.37 -6.03
CA VAL A 35 13.71 16.88 -4.90
C VAL A 35 13.41 18.35 -5.10
N PHE A 36 12.17 18.77 -4.83
CA PHE A 36 11.78 20.18 -4.82
C PHE A 36 11.69 20.69 -3.39
N LEU A 37 12.36 21.79 -3.14
CA LEU A 37 12.37 22.49 -1.85
C LEU A 37 11.55 23.78 -1.95
N ARG A 38 10.73 24.04 -0.96
CA ARG A 38 9.98 25.28 -0.84
C ARG A 38 10.86 26.38 -0.24
N PRO A 39 11.18 27.45 -1.01
CA PRO A 39 12.13 28.47 -0.56
C PRO A 39 11.53 29.55 0.34
N ASP A 40 10.20 29.74 0.33
CA ASP A 40 9.47 30.83 1.00
C ASP A 40 9.12 30.53 2.47
N ILE A 41 9.53 29.38 2.98
CA ILE A 41 9.29 28.95 4.38
C ILE A 41 10.63 28.70 5.06
N LYS A 42 10.74 29.18 6.31
CA LYS A 42 11.93 28.94 7.14
C LYS A 42 12.08 27.44 7.45
N HIS A 43 13.27 26.92 7.20
CA HIS A 43 13.60 25.51 7.44
C HIS A 43 13.98 25.30 8.92
N GLY A 44 13.38 24.28 9.55
CA GLY A 44 13.76 23.81 10.87
C GLY A 44 15.01 22.91 10.82
N GLU A 45 15.51 22.53 11.99
CA GLU A 45 16.70 21.68 12.12
C GLU A 45 16.51 20.33 11.44
N ASP A 46 15.36 19.68 11.62
CA ASP A 46 15.04 18.37 11.01
C ASP A 46 15.12 18.41 9.48
N LEU A 47 14.53 19.44 8.84
CA LEU A 47 14.60 19.59 7.41
C LEU A 47 16.04 19.86 6.94
N THR A 48 16.79 20.63 7.69
CA THR A 48 18.20 20.92 7.39
C THR A 48 19.03 19.63 7.41
N MET A 49 18.79 18.75 8.36
CA MET A 49 19.44 17.43 8.44
C MET A 49 19.10 16.58 7.20
N ILE A 50 17.83 16.46 6.85
CA ILE A 50 17.37 15.74 5.66
C ILE A 50 18.05 16.29 4.39
N LEU A 51 18.10 17.60 4.22
CA LEU A 51 18.72 18.24 3.04
C LEU A 51 20.22 17.96 2.95
N ASN A 52 20.91 17.90 4.09
CA ASN A 52 22.33 17.56 4.11
C ASN A 52 22.59 16.12 3.69
N GLU A 53 21.78 15.18 4.16
CA GLU A 53 21.86 13.78 3.73
C GLU A 53 21.58 13.61 2.24
N LEU A 54 20.53 14.24 1.72
CA LEU A 54 20.21 14.24 0.28
C LEU A 54 21.38 14.78 -0.56
N ARG A 55 22.04 15.87 -0.13
CA ARG A 55 23.21 16.42 -0.81
C ARG A 55 24.42 15.48 -0.80
N GLN A 56 24.66 14.81 0.32
CA GLN A 56 25.74 13.79 0.41
C GLN A 56 25.53 12.65 -0.58
N HIS A 57 24.29 12.28 -0.86
CA HIS A 57 23.92 11.27 -1.86
C HIS A 57 23.80 11.85 -3.28
N LYS A 58 24.19 13.10 -3.50
CA LYS A 58 24.17 13.79 -4.79
C LYS A 58 22.79 13.86 -5.45
N ILE A 59 21.74 13.91 -4.63
CA ILE A 59 20.37 14.09 -5.12
C ILE A 59 20.16 15.57 -5.44
N ASP A 60 19.64 15.84 -6.64
CA ASP A 60 19.33 17.20 -7.11
C ASP A 60 18.22 17.83 -6.26
N ILE A 61 18.53 18.96 -5.62
CA ILE A 61 17.57 19.76 -4.85
C ILE A 61 17.30 21.06 -5.60
N ILE A 62 16.04 21.26 -6.00
CA ILE A 62 15.60 22.39 -6.80
C ILE A 62 14.64 23.24 -5.97
N GLU A 63 15.00 24.50 -5.72
CA GLU A 63 14.10 25.47 -5.10
C GLU A 63 13.03 25.91 -6.10
N SER A 64 11.73 25.71 -5.80
CA SER A 64 10.67 26.01 -6.74
C SER A 64 9.28 26.07 -6.09
N ILE A 65 8.75 27.25 -5.86
CA ILE A 65 7.33 27.44 -5.48
C ILE A 65 6.39 26.88 -6.54
N LYS A 66 6.78 27.03 -7.83
CA LYS A 66 5.98 26.55 -8.95
C LYS A 66 5.71 25.04 -8.89
N ALA A 67 6.64 24.23 -8.40
CA ALA A 67 6.45 22.78 -8.26
C ALA A 67 5.32 22.45 -7.29
N PHE A 68 5.27 23.15 -6.16
CA PHE A 68 4.21 22.96 -5.14
C PHE A 68 2.83 23.36 -5.67
N ASN A 69 2.76 24.45 -6.44
CA ASN A 69 1.50 24.88 -7.06
C ASN A 69 1.00 23.89 -8.12
N ILE A 70 1.89 23.38 -9.00
CA ILE A 70 1.53 22.40 -10.02
C ILE A 70 1.03 21.09 -9.38
N LEU A 71 1.65 20.66 -8.29
CA LEU A 71 1.30 19.40 -7.63
C LEU A 71 0.20 19.56 -6.57
N ASN A 72 -0.42 20.74 -6.46
CA ASN A 72 -1.45 21.05 -5.46
C ASN A 72 -1.04 20.65 -4.04
N ALA A 73 0.24 20.86 -3.70
CA ALA A 73 0.75 20.57 -2.40
C ALA A 73 0.16 21.52 -1.34
N LYS A 74 -0.09 21.00 -0.14
CA LYS A 74 -0.56 21.86 0.97
C LYS A 74 0.48 22.94 1.29
N GLU A 75 0.04 24.05 1.87
CA GLU A 75 0.90 25.18 2.24
C GLU A 75 2.05 24.79 3.17
N ASN A 76 1.82 23.85 4.07
CA ASN A 76 2.83 23.33 4.99
C ASN A 76 3.74 22.22 4.39
N CYS A 77 3.60 21.90 3.11
CA CYS A 77 4.49 20.98 2.42
C CYS A 77 5.81 21.70 2.09
N LEU A 78 6.92 21.24 2.65
CA LEU A 78 8.24 21.86 2.50
C LEU A 78 9.12 21.16 1.47
N LEU A 79 8.89 19.88 1.24
CA LEU A 79 9.70 19.02 0.38
C LEU A 79 8.80 18.12 -0.46
N ILE A 80 9.15 17.94 -1.73
CA ILE A 80 8.52 17.02 -2.65
C ILE A 80 9.63 16.22 -3.33
N ALA A 81 9.61 14.90 -3.28
CA ALA A 81 10.47 14.08 -4.11
C ALA A 81 9.68 13.55 -5.32
N GLU A 82 10.25 13.71 -6.52
CA GLU A 82 9.84 13.02 -7.73
C GLU A 82 10.65 11.73 -7.83
N PHE A 83 9.98 10.60 -8.04
CA PHE A 83 10.62 9.32 -8.08
C PHE A 83 10.05 8.41 -9.18
N SER A 84 10.85 7.51 -9.71
CA SER A 84 10.41 6.46 -10.62
C SER A 84 9.56 5.44 -9.87
N LYS A 85 8.39 5.08 -10.41
CA LYS A 85 7.59 4.00 -9.84
C LYS A 85 8.39 2.70 -9.91
N PRO A 86 8.58 1.99 -8.79
CA PRO A 86 9.27 0.71 -8.83
C PRO A 86 8.44 -0.35 -9.57
N SER A 87 9.12 -1.24 -10.26
CA SER A 87 8.54 -2.52 -10.68
C SER A 87 8.84 -3.53 -9.58
N THR A 88 7.86 -3.81 -8.75
CA THR A 88 7.97 -4.78 -7.68
C THR A 88 7.20 -6.05 -8.03
N PHE A 89 7.70 -7.19 -7.55
CA PHE A 89 7.07 -8.49 -7.69
C PHE A 89 6.86 -9.07 -6.31
N LEU A 90 5.80 -9.84 -6.14
CA LEU A 90 5.56 -10.55 -4.89
C LEU A 90 6.66 -11.57 -4.64
N ASN A 91 6.99 -11.74 -3.37
CA ASN A 91 7.87 -12.82 -2.96
C ASN A 91 7.08 -14.13 -2.93
N HIS A 92 7.38 -15.04 -3.84
CA HIS A 92 6.76 -16.35 -3.90
C HIS A 92 7.43 -17.40 -2.99
N ASP A 93 8.37 -16.98 -2.13
CA ASP A 93 8.88 -17.86 -1.06
C ASP A 93 7.70 -18.29 -0.18
N GLN A 94 7.64 -19.60 0.12
CA GLN A 94 6.55 -20.23 0.87
C GLN A 94 6.44 -19.74 2.32
N ASN A 95 7.42 -18.99 2.80
CA ASN A 95 7.43 -18.44 4.16
C ASN A 95 6.95 -16.98 4.27
N GLN A 96 6.42 -16.41 3.19
CA GLN A 96 5.92 -15.02 3.20
C GLN A 96 4.43 -15.00 2.84
N PRO A 97 3.56 -14.55 3.77
CA PRO A 97 2.13 -14.46 3.49
C PRO A 97 1.83 -13.29 2.54
N HIS A 98 0.81 -13.47 1.68
CA HIS A 98 0.33 -12.41 0.80
C HIS A 98 -0.95 -11.78 1.35
N ILE A 99 -1.09 -10.47 1.19
CA ILE A 99 -2.37 -9.77 1.27
C ILE A 99 -2.87 -9.58 -0.16
N VAL A 100 -4.12 -9.93 -0.42
CA VAL A 100 -4.73 -9.81 -1.75
C VAL A 100 -5.96 -8.92 -1.65
N LEU A 101 -5.94 -7.79 -2.33
CA LEU A 101 -7.06 -6.86 -2.40
C LEU A 101 -7.72 -6.94 -3.78
N VAL A 102 -9.00 -7.26 -3.80
CA VAL A 102 -9.78 -7.36 -5.04
C VAL A 102 -10.55 -6.06 -5.27
N ASN A 103 -10.16 -5.32 -6.30
CA ASN A 103 -10.77 -4.06 -6.71
C ASN A 103 -10.87 -2.98 -5.60
N PRO A 104 -9.82 -2.71 -4.81
CA PRO A 104 -9.87 -1.66 -3.80
C PRO A 104 -10.08 -0.30 -4.48
N SER A 105 -11.04 0.50 -3.98
CA SER A 105 -11.49 1.72 -4.66
C SER A 105 -11.11 3.02 -3.93
N ASP A 106 -10.78 2.95 -2.64
CA ASP A 106 -10.48 4.13 -1.81
C ASP A 106 -8.99 4.24 -1.46
N ALA A 107 -8.39 5.39 -1.78
CA ALA A 107 -6.97 5.67 -1.53
C ALA A 107 -6.62 5.72 -0.02
N GLY A 108 -7.56 6.15 0.82
CA GLY A 108 -7.38 6.19 2.27
C GLY A 108 -7.36 4.80 2.87
N ASN A 109 -8.30 3.93 2.47
CA ASN A 109 -8.33 2.53 2.87
C ASN A 109 -7.04 1.81 2.42
N LEU A 110 -6.67 1.93 1.14
CA LEU A 110 -5.46 1.29 0.62
C LEU A 110 -4.21 1.75 1.38
N GLY A 111 -4.06 3.06 1.61
CA GLY A 111 -2.93 3.58 2.38
C GLY A 111 -2.92 3.10 3.83
N THR A 112 -4.09 3.02 4.49
CA THR A 112 -4.22 2.49 5.85
C THR A 112 -3.87 1.01 5.91
N ILE A 113 -4.31 0.22 4.93
CA ILE A 113 -3.96 -1.19 4.79
C ILE A 113 -2.44 -1.37 4.66
N MET A 114 -1.79 -0.59 3.79
CA MET A 114 -0.34 -0.63 3.63
C MET A 114 0.41 -0.37 4.94
N ARG A 115 -0.01 0.64 5.73
CA ARG A 115 0.58 0.90 7.05
C ARG A 115 0.40 -0.26 8.01
N THR A 116 -0.80 -0.82 8.04
CA THR A 116 -1.15 -1.94 8.92
C THR A 116 -0.38 -3.20 8.53
N ALA A 117 -0.23 -3.45 7.22
CA ALA A 117 0.55 -4.55 6.69
C ALA A 117 2.00 -4.50 7.19
N VAL A 118 2.69 -3.38 6.96
CA VAL A 118 4.07 -3.19 7.42
C VAL A 118 4.18 -3.31 8.94
N ALA A 119 3.23 -2.74 9.70
CA ALA A 119 3.22 -2.80 11.17
C ALA A 119 3.14 -4.24 11.71
N PHE A 120 2.45 -5.13 10.99
CA PHE A 120 2.34 -6.55 11.35
C PHE A 120 3.37 -7.45 10.64
N GLY A 121 4.28 -6.89 9.83
CA GLY A 121 5.34 -7.64 9.15
C GLY A 121 4.88 -8.38 7.90
N PHE A 122 3.78 -7.91 7.27
CA PHE A 122 3.34 -8.37 5.96
C PHE A 122 3.91 -7.42 4.90
N HIS A 123 4.66 -7.96 3.95
CA HIS A 123 5.38 -7.15 2.97
C HIS A 123 4.92 -7.37 1.52
N ASP A 124 4.11 -8.38 1.25
CA ASP A 124 3.66 -8.74 -0.09
C ASP A 124 2.17 -8.42 -0.28
N LEU A 125 1.87 -7.46 -1.16
CA LEU A 125 0.54 -6.94 -1.43
C LEU A 125 0.17 -7.13 -2.92
N ALA A 126 -0.72 -8.07 -3.19
CA ALA A 126 -1.35 -8.24 -4.49
C ALA A 126 -2.57 -7.33 -4.62
N ILE A 127 -2.72 -6.66 -5.75
CA ILE A 127 -3.89 -5.83 -6.06
C ILE A 127 -4.50 -6.32 -7.37
N ILE A 128 -5.74 -6.80 -7.30
CA ILE A 128 -6.50 -7.19 -8.49
C ILE A 128 -7.24 -5.97 -9.02
N THR A 129 -6.97 -5.62 -10.26
CA THR A 129 -7.56 -4.44 -10.92
C THR A 129 -8.96 -4.74 -11.49
N PRO A 130 -9.82 -3.71 -11.70
CA PRO A 130 -9.54 -2.28 -11.54
C PRO A 130 -9.37 -1.87 -10.07
N ALA A 131 -8.44 -0.95 -9.80
CA ALA A 131 -8.13 -0.53 -8.44
C ALA A 131 -7.66 0.92 -8.40
N VAL A 132 -7.71 1.54 -7.21
CA VAL A 132 -7.04 2.80 -6.97
C VAL A 132 -5.51 2.61 -7.12
N ASP A 133 -4.84 3.61 -7.70
CA ASP A 133 -3.40 3.53 -7.94
C ASP A 133 -2.62 3.57 -6.60
N PRO A 134 -1.83 2.55 -6.29
CA PRO A 134 -1.00 2.54 -5.08
C PRO A 134 0.03 3.67 -5.05
N TYR A 135 0.49 4.12 -6.23
CA TYR A 135 1.46 5.21 -6.37
C TYR A 135 0.83 6.59 -6.60
N ASP A 136 -0.49 6.74 -6.50
CA ASP A 136 -1.11 8.07 -6.44
C ASP A 136 -0.58 8.82 -5.20
N PRO A 137 -0.15 10.09 -5.33
CA PRO A 137 0.33 10.87 -4.19
C PRO A 137 -0.62 10.93 -2.99
N LYS A 138 -1.94 10.77 -3.21
CA LYS A 138 -2.92 10.64 -2.12
C LYS A 138 -2.78 9.33 -1.38
N THR A 139 -2.61 8.21 -2.11
CA THR A 139 -2.40 6.87 -1.53
C THR A 139 -1.07 6.81 -0.78
N ILE A 140 0.02 7.32 -1.39
CA ILE A 140 1.33 7.42 -0.74
C ILE A 140 1.22 8.20 0.58
N ARG A 141 0.51 9.33 0.57
CA ARG A 141 0.29 10.13 1.78
C ARG A 141 -0.53 9.38 2.83
N ALA A 142 -1.59 8.68 2.42
CA ALA A 142 -2.41 7.88 3.34
C ALA A 142 -1.60 6.73 3.96
N SER A 143 -0.67 6.14 3.21
CA SER A 143 0.23 5.09 3.71
C SER A 143 1.32 5.61 4.65
N MET A 144 1.51 6.95 4.77
CA MET A 144 2.60 7.57 5.50
C MET A 144 3.99 7.05 5.09
N GLY A 145 4.14 6.65 3.81
CA GLY A 145 5.37 6.10 3.25
C GLY A 145 5.52 4.58 3.39
N ALA A 146 4.58 3.88 4.02
CA ALA A 146 4.65 2.42 4.18
C ALA A 146 4.73 1.67 2.83
N ILE A 147 4.23 2.26 1.75
CA ILE A 147 4.35 1.69 0.39
C ILE A 147 5.80 1.38 0.01
N PHE A 148 6.78 2.15 0.49
CA PHE A 148 8.20 1.95 0.18
C PHE A 148 8.83 0.74 0.90
N HIS A 149 8.08 0.07 1.77
CA HIS A 149 8.45 -1.15 2.48
C HIS A 149 7.71 -2.38 1.96
N LEU A 150 6.91 -2.24 0.89
CA LEU A 150 6.05 -3.29 0.36
C LEU A 150 6.47 -3.69 -1.05
N ASN A 151 6.35 -4.97 -1.34
CA ASN A 151 6.28 -5.50 -2.69
C ASN A 151 4.82 -5.41 -3.15
N VAL A 152 4.52 -4.44 -4.00
CA VAL A 152 3.16 -4.23 -4.51
C VAL A 152 3.11 -4.67 -5.95
N GLU A 153 2.33 -5.69 -6.26
CA GLU A 153 2.13 -6.18 -7.63
C GLU A 153 0.66 -6.11 -8.00
N GLN A 154 0.38 -5.65 -9.23
CA GLN A 154 -0.96 -5.53 -9.76
C GLN A 154 -1.24 -6.63 -10.79
N PHE A 155 -2.41 -7.24 -10.70
CA PHE A 155 -2.87 -8.30 -11.60
C PHE A 155 -4.17 -7.89 -12.26
N SER A 156 -4.35 -8.28 -13.54
CA SER A 156 -5.59 -8.01 -14.28
C SER A 156 -6.75 -8.90 -13.84
N SER A 157 -6.45 -10.04 -13.25
CA SER A 157 -7.44 -10.98 -12.71
C SER A 157 -6.90 -11.75 -11.50
N PHE A 158 -7.80 -12.40 -10.77
CA PHE A 158 -7.42 -13.31 -9.71
C PHE A 158 -6.71 -14.56 -10.26
N ASP A 159 -7.08 -15.01 -11.45
CA ASP A 159 -6.42 -16.13 -12.14
C ASP A 159 -4.96 -15.80 -12.48
N ASP A 160 -4.67 -14.57 -12.92
CA ASP A 160 -3.29 -14.14 -13.17
C ASP A 160 -2.46 -14.16 -11.87
N TYR A 161 -3.03 -13.74 -10.75
CA TYR A 161 -2.40 -13.87 -9.44
C TYR A 161 -2.13 -15.33 -9.07
N LEU A 162 -3.07 -16.25 -9.29
CA LEU A 162 -2.86 -17.67 -9.02
C LEU A 162 -1.75 -18.26 -9.90
N GLN A 163 -1.71 -17.89 -11.17
CA GLN A 163 -0.71 -18.36 -12.15
C GLN A 163 0.70 -17.81 -11.85
N SER A 164 0.83 -16.70 -11.15
CA SER A 164 2.14 -16.15 -10.73
C SER A 164 2.89 -17.04 -9.72
N GLY A 165 2.29 -18.11 -9.23
CA GLY A 165 2.85 -19.03 -8.23
C GLY A 165 2.06 -19.07 -6.92
N ALA A 166 1.00 -18.29 -6.81
CA ALA A 166 0.17 -18.20 -5.60
C ALA A 166 -0.76 -19.40 -5.39
N ASN A 167 -0.97 -20.25 -6.40
CA ASN A 167 -1.82 -21.45 -6.35
C ASN A 167 -1.34 -22.53 -5.36
N SER A 168 -0.09 -22.47 -4.92
CA SER A 168 0.46 -23.39 -3.89
C SER A 168 0.15 -22.95 -2.46
N ARG A 169 -0.47 -21.77 -2.27
CA ARG A 169 -0.78 -21.18 -0.96
C ARG A 169 -2.13 -21.63 -0.45
N THR A 170 -2.27 -21.70 0.88
CA THR A 170 -3.60 -21.76 1.48
C THR A 170 -4.24 -20.38 1.40
N LEU A 171 -5.34 -20.26 0.66
CA LEU A 171 -6.03 -19.00 0.44
C LEU A 171 -7.24 -18.86 1.34
N TYR A 172 -7.34 -17.74 2.04
CA TYR A 172 -8.44 -17.38 2.93
C TYR A 172 -9.18 -16.17 2.38
N SER A 173 -10.46 -16.31 2.07
CA SER A 173 -11.32 -15.21 1.60
C SER A 173 -12.21 -14.67 2.73
N PHE A 174 -12.10 -13.38 3.00
CA PHE A 174 -12.91 -12.73 4.02
C PHE A 174 -14.25 -12.31 3.43
N MET A 175 -15.31 -12.98 3.87
CA MET A 175 -16.65 -12.86 3.28
C MET A 175 -17.71 -12.67 4.37
N LEU A 176 -18.79 -11.96 4.03
CA LEU A 176 -19.97 -11.82 4.89
C LEU A 176 -20.87 -13.04 4.76
N ASN A 177 -20.37 -14.19 5.16
CA ASN A 177 -21.07 -15.47 5.14
C ASN A 177 -21.02 -16.09 6.55
N SER A 178 -22.15 -16.09 7.27
CA SER A 178 -22.27 -16.65 8.60
C SER A 178 -22.04 -18.16 8.67
N ASP A 179 -22.15 -18.89 7.54
CA ASP A 179 -21.89 -20.30 7.45
C ASP A 179 -20.40 -20.64 7.26
N ALA A 180 -19.57 -19.60 7.01
CA ALA A 180 -18.13 -19.74 6.92
C ALA A 180 -17.49 -19.94 8.31
N GLN A 181 -16.27 -20.46 8.31
CA GLN A 181 -15.48 -20.58 9.53
C GLN A 181 -15.22 -19.20 10.14
N THR A 182 -15.38 -19.06 11.46
CA THR A 182 -15.07 -17.78 12.12
C THR A 182 -13.55 -17.56 12.20
N LEU A 183 -13.15 -16.29 12.20
CA LEU A 183 -11.73 -15.93 12.31
C LEU A 183 -11.09 -16.51 13.56
N GLU A 184 -11.77 -16.44 14.71
CA GLU A 184 -11.27 -16.94 16.01
C GLU A 184 -10.97 -18.43 16.01
N SER A 185 -11.71 -19.21 15.20
CA SER A 185 -11.52 -20.67 15.08
C SER A 185 -10.50 -21.05 14.01
N THR A 186 -9.95 -20.05 13.29
CA THR A 186 -8.98 -20.30 12.21
C THR A 186 -7.55 -20.28 12.73
N ILE A 187 -6.81 -21.34 12.43
CA ILE A 187 -5.37 -21.41 12.70
C ILE A 187 -4.65 -21.38 11.35
N ALA A 188 -3.68 -20.49 11.20
CA ALA A 188 -2.87 -20.41 9.99
C ALA A 188 -1.91 -21.61 9.93
N PRO A 189 -1.88 -22.36 8.82
CA PRO A 189 -0.85 -23.37 8.63
C PRO A 189 0.40 -22.71 8.11
N ASN A 190 1.43 -22.56 8.90
CA ASN A 190 2.69 -21.96 8.47
C ASN A 190 2.51 -20.54 7.86
N HIS A 191 3.56 -19.96 7.29
CA HIS A 191 3.50 -18.64 6.63
C HIS A 191 3.10 -18.68 5.15
N ASN A 192 2.81 -19.88 4.59
CA ASN A 192 2.43 -20.03 3.17
C ASN A 192 0.91 -19.87 2.98
N TYR A 193 0.41 -18.65 3.14
CA TYR A 193 -0.99 -18.34 2.93
C TYR A 193 -1.21 -16.99 2.24
N GLY A 194 -2.42 -16.81 1.73
CA GLY A 194 -2.91 -15.53 1.18
C GLY A 194 -4.22 -15.13 1.86
N LEU A 195 -4.33 -13.85 2.25
CA LEU A 195 -5.52 -13.26 2.87
C LEU A 195 -6.21 -12.36 1.84
N ILE A 196 -7.40 -12.74 1.42
CA ILE A 196 -8.12 -12.12 0.29
C ILE A 196 -9.28 -11.28 0.82
N PHE A 197 -9.30 -10.02 0.43
CA PHE A 197 -10.35 -9.07 0.80
C PHE A 197 -10.96 -8.44 -0.45
N GLY A 198 -12.27 -8.22 -0.41
CA GLY A 198 -13.02 -7.66 -1.52
C GLY A 198 -13.09 -6.14 -1.54
N ASN A 199 -13.80 -5.64 -2.53
CA ASN A 199 -14.15 -4.23 -2.67
C ASN A 199 -15.03 -3.74 -1.50
N GLU A 200 -14.89 -2.46 -1.14
CA GLU A 200 -15.60 -1.84 -0.01
C GLU A 200 -17.12 -1.90 -0.13
N ALA A 201 -17.65 -1.82 -1.36
CA ALA A 201 -19.09 -1.79 -1.60
C ALA A 201 -19.68 -3.14 -1.96
N SER A 202 -18.99 -3.92 -2.82
CA SER A 202 -19.51 -5.19 -3.35
C SER A 202 -18.98 -6.44 -2.63
N GLY A 203 -17.94 -6.30 -1.81
CA GLY A 203 -17.28 -7.44 -1.17
C GLY A 203 -16.54 -8.33 -2.19
N LEU A 204 -16.38 -9.60 -1.85
CA LEU A 204 -15.88 -10.63 -2.76
C LEU A 204 -17.04 -11.34 -3.47
N PRO A 205 -16.91 -11.64 -4.78
CA PRO A 205 -17.83 -12.53 -5.48
C PRO A 205 -17.93 -13.89 -4.79
N SER A 206 -19.14 -14.50 -4.80
CA SER A 206 -19.41 -15.78 -4.12
C SER A 206 -18.55 -16.94 -4.65
N GLU A 207 -18.05 -16.84 -5.87
CA GLU A 207 -17.16 -17.83 -6.48
C GLU A 207 -15.83 -18.01 -5.75
N PHE A 208 -15.37 -16.98 -5.02
CA PHE A 208 -14.17 -17.11 -4.19
C PHE A 208 -14.30 -18.20 -3.12
N ALA A 209 -15.49 -18.42 -2.57
CA ALA A 209 -15.72 -19.46 -1.58
C ALA A 209 -15.51 -20.88 -2.13
N GLN A 210 -15.54 -21.08 -3.45
CA GLN A 210 -15.33 -22.39 -4.07
C GLN A 210 -13.86 -22.80 -4.13
N ASN A 211 -12.96 -21.82 -4.23
CA ASN A 211 -11.53 -22.02 -4.44
C ASN A 211 -10.66 -21.61 -3.26
N THR A 212 -11.27 -21.10 -2.19
CA THR A 212 -10.57 -20.62 -0.99
C THR A 212 -11.29 -21.09 0.28
N LYS A 213 -10.63 -20.94 1.42
CA LYS A 213 -11.29 -21.11 2.72
C LYS A 213 -11.99 -19.84 3.11
N ALA A 214 -13.33 -19.83 3.06
CA ALA A 214 -14.10 -18.65 3.47
C ALA A 214 -14.01 -18.44 4.99
N ILE A 215 -13.68 -17.21 5.39
CA ILE A 215 -13.61 -16.76 6.78
C ILE A 215 -14.60 -15.64 7.00
N TYR A 216 -15.29 -15.70 8.12
CA TYR A 216 -16.18 -14.68 8.61
C TYR A 216 -15.61 -14.00 9.85
N ILE A 217 -15.58 -12.67 9.88
CA ILE A 217 -15.30 -11.88 11.08
C ILE A 217 -16.65 -11.61 11.77
N PRO A 218 -16.93 -12.20 12.95
CA PRO A 218 -18.18 -11.97 13.64
C PRO A 218 -18.40 -10.50 13.96
N GLN A 219 -19.59 -9.99 13.61
CA GLN A 219 -19.99 -8.61 13.83
C GLN A 219 -21.47 -8.52 14.20
N SER A 220 -21.89 -7.38 14.78
CA SER A 220 -23.29 -7.11 15.09
C SER A 220 -24.12 -7.06 13.79
N PRO A 221 -25.35 -7.60 13.79
CA PRO A 221 -26.28 -7.46 12.67
C PRO A 221 -26.82 -6.02 12.50
N GLU A 222 -26.48 -5.11 13.39
CA GLU A 222 -26.86 -3.69 13.31
C GLU A 222 -26.04 -2.90 12.26
N VAL A 223 -24.97 -3.49 11.74
CA VAL A 223 -24.12 -2.90 10.70
C VAL A 223 -24.00 -3.87 9.52
N ASP A 224 -23.99 -3.35 8.30
CA ASP A 224 -23.88 -4.17 7.09
C ASP A 224 -22.49 -4.79 6.92
N SER A 225 -21.42 -4.04 7.23
CA SER A 225 -20.05 -4.50 7.11
C SER A 225 -19.07 -3.64 7.91
N LEU A 226 -17.89 -4.19 8.20
CA LEU A 226 -16.74 -3.43 8.67
C LEU A 226 -16.10 -2.65 7.51
N ASN A 227 -15.52 -1.48 7.82
CA ASN A 227 -14.63 -0.83 6.87
C ASN A 227 -13.50 -1.78 6.47
N LEU A 228 -13.13 -1.77 5.18
CA LEU A 228 -12.12 -2.69 4.62
C LEU A 228 -10.80 -2.65 5.40
N SER A 229 -10.27 -1.47 5.71
CA SER A 229 -8.99 -1.35 6.41
C SER A 229 -9.05 -1.88 7.85
N ILE A 230 -10.23 -1.81 8.49
CA ILE A 230 -10.45 -2.38 9.82
C ILE A 230 -10.50 -3.92 9.74
N ALA A 231 -11.26 -4.47 8.78
CA ALA A 231 -11.33 -5.92 8.58
C ALA A 231 -9.94 -6.52 8.30
N VAL A 232 -9.16 -5.87 7.42
CA VAL A 232 -7.76 -6.25 7.17
C VAL A 232 -6.93 -6.20 8.46
N GLY A 233 -7.02 -5.12 9.23
CA GLY A 233 -6.26 -4.97 10.49
C GLY A 233 -6.55 -6.07 11.51
N ILE A 234 -7.83 -6.44 11.68
CA ILE A 234 -8.25 -7.53 12.57
C ILE A 234 -7.68 -8.86 12.09
N ALA A 235 -7.76 -9.14 10.79
CA ALA A 235 -7.24 -10.36 10.20
C ALA A 235 -5.71 -10.46 10.35
N LEU A 236 -4.97 -9.41 10.01
CA LEU A 236 -3.51 -9.40 10.11
C LEU A 236 -3.03 -9.59 11.55
N HIS A 237 -3.70 -8.94 12.52
CA HIS A 237 -3.40 -9.15 13.94
C HIS A 237 -3.62 -10.60 14.37
N HIS A 238 -4.74 -11.20 13.95
CA HIS A 238 -5.05 -12.60 14.28
C HIS A 238 -4.00 -13.55 13.69
N PHE A 239 -3.73 -13.44 12.38
CA PHE A 239 -2.80 -14.34 11.69
C PHE A 239 -1.35 -14.17 12.15
N LYS A 240 -0.94 -12.93 12.49
CA LYS A 240 0.40 -12.69 13.06
C LYS A 240 0.64 -13.40 14.39
N ASN A 241 -0.39 -13.53 15.22
CA ASN A 241 -0.26 -14.09 16.57
C ASN A 241 -0.55 -15.59 16.64
N ASN A 242 -1.10 -16.19 15.56
CA ASN A 242 -1.53 -17.58 15.52
C ASN A 242 -0.85 -18.40 14.38
N SER A 243 0.27 -17.90 13.85
CA SER A 243 1.09 -18.57 12.83
C SER A 243 2.44 -19.05 13.35
#